data_1681897549a789a455bc5f92a59710ee
#
_entry.id   1681897549a789a455bc5f92a59710ee
#
_cell.length_a   1.000
_cell.length_b   1.000
_cell.length_c   1.000
_cell.angle_alpha   90.00
_cell.angle_beta   90.00
_cell.angle_gamma   90.00
#
_symmetry.space_group_name_H-M   'P 1'
#
loop_
_entity.id
_entity.type
_entity.pdbx_description
1 polymer ?
#
loop_
_entity_poly.entity_id
_entity_poly.type
_entity_poly.pdbx_seq_one_letter_code
_entity_poly.pdbx_strand_id
1 'polypeptide(L)'
;MKYKIDVYIVDDHTMFNEGLTDAVNHSDTVHVSRCFTTLNDCRLAMLERCPDVLLLDISMPDGDGTTFCQWVTTEFPKVRIVAVTIHDEYSVIRRMLDSGVHGYVLKSAPINELINAIELIWKGQRYISPTVEYIVRQSASKAVRLTIPEQRILHDVCKGFSNPEIADRLHLSVETVKWYRKRLLAKFDVKNTVSLVSLVLKEHFLPDCGD
;
A
#
# COMPACT_ATOMS: atom_id res chain seq x y z
N MET A 1 -15.29 -28.81 -18.98
CA MET A 1 -14.37 -27.66 -19.06
C MET A 1 -13.62 -27.58 -17.74
N LYS A 2 -12.30 -27.40 -17.76
CA LYS A 2 -11.53 -27.17 -16.54
C LYS A 2 -11.87 -25.77 -16.03
N TYR A 3 -12.15 -25.62 -14.74
CA TYR A 3 -12.41 -24.30 -14.13
C TYR A 3 -11.19 -23.39 -14.31
N LYS A 4 -11.39 -22.16 -14.78
CA LYS A 4 -10.37 -21.12 -14.83
C LYS A 4 -10.64 -20.10 -13.75
N ILE A 5 -9.61 -19.61 -13.10
CA ILE A 5 -9.69 -18.55 -12.09
C ILE A 5 -10.21 -17.28 -12.76
N ASP A 6 -11.35 -16.77 -12.30
CA ASP A 6 -11.98 -15.56 -12.83
C ASP A 6 -11.31 -14.31 -12.25
N VAL A 7 -10.80 -13.44 -13.13
CA VAL A 7 -10.00 -12.28 -12.76
C VAL A 7 -10.64 -10.98 -13.25
N TYR A 8 -10.74 -9.99 -12.36
CA TYR A 8 -10.96 -8.60 -12.72
C TYR A 8 -9.66 -7.81 -12.64
N ILE A 9 -9.48 -6.85 -13.56
CA ILE A 9 -8.38 -5.89 -13.56
C ILE A 9 -8.95 -4.50 -13.32
N VAL A 10 -8.34 -3.75 -12.42
CA VAL A 10 -8.65 -2.33 -12.15
C VAL A 10 -7.36 -1.53 -12.27
N ASP A 11 -7.23 -0.83 -13.39
CA ASP A 11 -6.04 -0.05 -13.75
C ASP A 11 -6.43 0.96 -14.82
N ASP A 12 -6.04 2.23 -14.70
CA ASP A 12 -6.36 3.29 -15.65
C ASP A 12 -5.50 3.26 -16.92
N HIS A 13 -4.43 2.45 -16.94
CA HIS A 13 -3.54 2.29 -18.07
C HIS A 13 -4.07 1.26 -19.08
N THR A 14 -4.89 1.68 -20.04
CA THR A 14 -5.57 0.80 -21.00
C THR A 14 -4.62 -0.12 -21.79
N MET A 15 -3.49 0.40 -22.26
CA MET A 15 -2.49 -0.41 -22.99
C MET A 15 -1.90 -1.53 -22.12
N PHE A 16 -1.69 -1.26 -20.83
CA PHE A 16 -1.24 -2.27 -19.88
C PHE A 16 -2.32 -3.35 -19.70
N ASN A 17 -3.57 -2.95 -19.53
CA ASN A 17 -4.71 -3.85 -19.37
C ASN A 17 -4.90 -4.78 -20.58
N GLU A 18 -4.78 -4.25 -21.79
CA GLU A 18 -4.87 -5.03 -23.03
C GLU A 18 -3.77 -6.08 -23.11
N GLY A 19 -2.51 -5.66 -22.93
CA GLY A 19 -1.37 -6.57 -22.95
C GLY A 19 -1.42 -7.63 -21.84
N LEU A 20 -1.84 -7.22 -20.64
CA LEU A 20 -2.01 -8.13 -19.50
C LEU A 20 -3.13 -9.14 -19.75
N THR A 21 -4.28 -8.67 -20.23
CA THR A 21 -5.43 -9.52 -20.55
C THR A 21 -5.08 -10.57 -21.61
N ASP A 22 -4.41 -10.15 -22.69
CA ASP A 22 -3.99 -11.08 -23.74
C ASP A 22 -3.04 -12.13 -23.20
N ALA A 23 -2.00 -11.71 -22.49
CA ALA A 23 -1.01 -12.61 -21.93
C ALA A 23 -1.59 -13.57 -20.87
N VAL A 24 -2.46 -13.10 -19.99
CA VAL A 24 -3.10 -13.94 -18.97
C VAL A 24 -4.10 -14.91 -19.58
N ASN A 25 -4.86 -14.51 -20.60
CA ASN A 25 -5.84 -15.37 -21.25
C ASN A 25 -5.21 -16.51 -22.08
N HIS A 26 -3.92 -16.42 -22.42
CA HIS A 26 -3.15 -17.54 -22.97
C HIS A 26 -2.85 -18.62 -21.92
N SER A 27 -3.06 -18.35 -20.63
CA SER A 27 -2.94 -19.38 -19.58
C SER A 27 -4.12 -20.35 -19.61
N ASP A 28 -3.85 -21.62 -19.28
CA ASP A 28 -4.88 -22.65 -19.14
C ASP A 28 -5.68 -22.53 -17.82
N THR A 29 -5.17 -21.76 -16.86
CA THR A 29 -5.66 -21.73 -15.47
C THR A 29 -6.35 -20.44 -15.09
N VAL A 30 -6.09 -19.34 -15.79
CA VAL A 30 -6.59 -17.99 -15.46
C VAL A 30 -7.38 -17.43 -16.64
N HIS A 31 -8.39 -16.61 -16.35
CA HIS A 31 -9.19 -15.89 -17.34
C HIS A 31 -9.55 -14.50 -16.82
N VAL A 32 -9.21 -13.47 -17.58
CA VAL A 32 -9.64 -12.10 -17.32
C VAL A 32 -11.03 -11.92 -17.91
N SER A 33 -12.01 -11.72 -17.05
CA SER A 33 -13.40 -11.57 -17.48
C SER A 33 -13.84 -10.11 -17.63
N ARG A 34 -13.25 -9.19 -16.87
CA ARG A 34 -13.53 -7.74 -16.93
C ARG A 34 -12.30 -6.91 -16.63
N CYS A 35 -12.19 -5.75 -17.29
CA CYS A 35 -11.21 -4.70 -17.01
C CYS A 35 -11.94 -3.39 -16.74
N PHE A 36 -11.45 -2.62 -15.78
CA PHE A 36 -12.01 -1.34 -15.37
C PHE A 36 -10.91 -0.28 -15.31
N THR A 37 -11.22 0.92 -15.74
CA THR A 37 -10.32 2.08 -15.65
C THR A 37 -10.64 2.99 -14.48
N THR A 38 -11.69 2.67 -13.72
CA THR A 38 -12.09 3.39 -12.49
C THR A 38 -12.48 2.41 -11.38
N LEU A 39 -12.24 2.82 -10.12
CA LEU A 39 -12.67 2.07 -8.94
C LEU A 39 -14.19 2.00 -8.86
N ASN A 40 -14.88 3.07 -9.26
CA ASN A 40 -16.35 3.13 -9.20
C ASN A 40 -17.01 2.11 -10.12
N ASP A 41 -16.53 1.97 -11.37
CA ASP A 41 -17.07 0.98 -12.31
C ASP A 41 -16.83 -0.45 -11.82
N CYS A 42 -15.65 -0.71 -11.27
CA CYS A 42 -15.38 -2.00 -10.64
C CYS A 42 -16.31 -2.26 -9.45
N ARG A 43 -16.55 -1.26 -8.61
CA ARG A 43 -17.47 -1.36 -7.47
C ARG A 43 -18.85 -1.78 -7.90
N LEU A 44 -19.40 -1.11 -8.90
CA LEU A 44 -20.74 -1.42 -9.46
C LEU A 44 -20.79 -2.85 -10.02
N ALA A 45 -19.76 -3.25 -10.76
CA ALA A 45 -19.68 -4.60 -11.32
C ALA A 45 -19.57 -5.68 -10.23
N MET A 46 -18.84 -5.43 -9.15
CA MET A 46 -18.71 -6.38 -8.04
C MET A 46 -20.00 -6.58 -7.26
N LEU A 47 -20.91 -5.59 -7.22
CA LEU A 47 -22.25 -5.75 -6.63
C LEU A 47 -23.14 -6.70 -7.45
N GLU A 48 -22.87 -6.86 -8.75
CA GLU A 48 -23.57 -7.82 -9.61
C GLU A 48 -22.93 -9.21 -9.56
N ARG A 49 -21.60 -9.25 -9.71
CA ARG A 49 -20.81 -10.48 -9.71
C ARG A 49 -19.39 -10.19 -9.28
N CYS A 50 -18.85 -11.03 -8.38
CA CYS A 50 -17.47 -10.93 -7.91
C CYS A 50 -16.55 -11.86 -8.71
N PRO A 51 -15.27 -11.45 -8.94
CA PRO A 51 -14.23 -12.32 -9.43
C PRO A 51 -13.71 -13.23 -8.31
N ASP A 52 -12.90 -14.23 -8.67
CA ASP A 52 -12.08 -14.98 -7.71
C ASP A 52 -10.90 -14.14 -7.23
N VAL A 53 -10.27 -13.44 -8.18
CA VAL A 53 -9.09 -12.59 -7.92
C VAL A 53 -9.29 -11.22 -8.55
N LEU A 54 -8.96 -10.18 -7.78
CA LEU A 54 -8.94 -8.79 -8.22
C LEU A 54 -7.49 -8.33 -8.34
N LEU A 55 -7.06 -7.95 -9.55
CA LEU A 55 -5.82 -7.21 -9.77
C LEU A 55 -6.12 -5.73 -9.64
N LEU A 56 -5.44 -5.05 -8.74
CA LEU A 56 -5.75 -3.68 -8.34
C LEU A 56 -4.51 -2.79 -8.43
N ASP A 57 -4.57 -1.74 -9.25
CA ASP A 57 -3.61 -0.65 -9.14
C ASP A 57 -3.93 0.23 -7.92
N ILE A 58 -2.88 0.73 -7.29
CA ILE A 58 -2.97 1.60 -6.12
C ILE A 58 -3.36 3.01 -6.52
N SER A 59 -2.79 3.52 -7.62
CA SER A 59 -2.99 4.89 -8.10
C SER A 59 -4.08 4.95 -9.15
N MET A 60 -5.29 5.27 -8.71
CA MET A 60 -6.44 5.39 -9.61
C MET A 60 -6.94 6.84 -9.67
N PRO A 61 -7.48 7.28 -10.83
CA PRO A 61 -7.90 8.68 -11.01
C PRO A 61 -9.09 9.08 -10.14
N ASP A 62 -9.90 8.12 -9.71
CA ASP A 62 -11.14 8.33 -8.96
C ASP A 62 -11.03 7.91 -7.48
N GLY A 63 -9.81 7.60 -6.99
CA GLY A 63 -9.62 7.28 -5.58
C GLY A 63 -8.33 6.55 -5.23
N ASP A 64 -8.18 6.20 -3.95
CA ASP A 64 -7.03 5.45 -3.45
C ASP A 64 -7.34 3.95 -3.45
N GLY A 65 -6.52 3.17 -4.17
CA GLY A 65 -6.62 1.71 -4.22
C GLY A 65 -6.51 1.04 -2.84
N THR A 66 -5.81 1.65 -1.88
CA THR A 66 -5.72 1.14 -0.51
C THR A 66 -7.09 1.16 0.19
N THR A 67 -7.81 2.26 0.08
CA THR A 67 -9.18 2.41 0.61
C THR A 67 -10.15 1.45 -0.10
N PHE A 68 -10.00 1.31 -1.41
CA PHE A 68 -10.80 0.35 -2.18
C PHE A 68 -10.51 -1.09 -1.77
N CYS A 69 -9.25 -1.45 -1.54
CA CYS A 69 -8.86 -2.77 -1.02
C CYS A 69 -9.55 -3.07 0.32
N GLN A 70 -9.55 -2.11 1.27
CA GLN A 70 -10.23 -2.27 2.55
C GLN A 70 -11.74 -2.49 2.40
N TRP A 71 -12.37 -1.75 1.48
CA TRP A 71 -13.79 -1.97 1.18
C TRP A 71 -14.03 -3.37 0.60
N VAL A 72 -13.23 -3.82 -0.37
CA VAL A 72 -13.36 -5.17 -0.95
C VAL A 72 -13.15 -6.26 0.09
N THR A 73 -12.15 -6.14 0.95
CA THR A 73 -11.89 -7.13 2.00
C THR A 73 -13.02 -7.23 3.02
N THR A 74 -13.72 -6.13 3.26
CA THR A 74 -14.86 -6.07 4.20
C THR A 74 -16.13 -6.64 3.58
N GLU A 75 -16.51 -6.17 2.39
CA GLU A 75 -17.78 -6.52 1.74
C GLU A 75 -17.71 -7.88 1.01
N PHE A 76 -16.53 -8.24 0.49
CA PHE A 76 -16.33 -9.44 -0.32
C PHE A 76 -15.15 -10.29 0.18
N PRO A 77 -15.19 -10.86 1.40
CA PRO A 77 -14.05 -11.54 2.04
C PRO A 77 -13.56 -12.80 1.30
N LYS A 78 -14.31 -13.27 0.31
CA LYS A 78 -13.89 -14.40 -0.54
C LYS A 78 -13.03 -13.97 -1.72
N VAL A 79 -13.10 -12.70 -2.14
CA VAL A 79 -12.31 -12.17 -3.25
C VAL A 79 -10.86 -12.03 -2.81
N ARG A 80 -9.96 -12.56 -3.60
CA ARG A 80 -8.52 -12.42 -3.37
C ARG A 80 -8.00 -11.19 -4.10
N ILE A 81 -7.16 -10.38 -3.46
CA ILE A 81 -6.67 -9.12 -4.03
C ILE A 81 -5.17 -9.21 -4.23
N VAL A 82 -4.71 -8.85 -5.44
CA VAL A 82 -3.31 -8.66 -5.79
C VAL A 82 -3.11 -7.21 -6.18
N ALA A 83 -2.27 -6.48 -5.45
CA ALA A 83 -1.82 -5.16 -5.89
C ALA A 83 -0.85 -5.34 -7.07
N VAL A 84 -1.14 -4.66 -8.19
CA VAL A 84 -0.30 -4.63 -9.39
C VAL A 84 -0.01 -3.18 -9.71
N THR A 85 1.18 -2.69 -9.40
CA THR A 85 1.48 -1.26 -9.39
C THR A 85 2.92 -0.94 -9.75
N ILE A 86 3.21 0.31 -10.07
CA ILE A 86 4.58 0.81 -10.26
C ILE A 86 5.26 1.19 -8.94
N HIS A 87 4.51 1.30 -7.85
CA HIS A 87 5.04 1.77 -6.56
C HIS A 87 5.93 0.73 -5.90
N ASP A 88 7.18 1.11 -5.65
CA ASP A 88 8.19 0.34 -4.95
C ASP A 88 8.63 0.97 -3.60
N GLU A 89 8.01 2.11 -3.21
CA GLU A 89 8.28 2.76 -1.95
C GLU A 89 7.76 1.93 -0.77
N TYR A 90 8.61 1.73 0.22
CA TYR A 90 8.29 0.92 1.41
C TYR A 90 7.00 1.33 2.11
N SER A 91 6.73 2.63 2.23
CA SER A 91 5.53 3.17 2.87
C SER A 91 4.24 2.77 2.14
N VAL A 92 4.26 2.85 0.80
CA VAL A 92 3.11 2.45 -0.05
C VAL A 92 2.89 0.95 0.04
N ILE A 93 3.98 0.16 -0.10
CA ILE A 93 3.94 -1.29 0.06
C ILE A 93 3.33 -1.66 1.43
N ARG A 94 3.84 -1.05 2.51
CA ARG A 94 3.39 -1.35 3.87
C ARG A 94 1.92 -1.04 4.07
N ARG A 95 1.47 0.15 3.66
CA ARG A 95 0.07 0.57 3.73
C ARG A 95 -0.84 -0.39 2.98
N MET A 96 -0.44 -0.83 1.79
CA MET A 96 -1.20 -1.76 0.99
C MET A 96 -1.26 -3.16 1.61
N LEU A 97 -0.15 -3.65 2.18
CA LEU A 97 -0.13 -4.92 2.91
C LEU A 97 -1.02 -4.87 4.17
N ASP A 98 -1.02 -3.75 4.87
CA ASP A 98 -1.85 -3.54 6.07
C ASP A 98 -3.35 -3.36 5.72
N SER A 99 -3.69 -2.98 4.48
CA SER A 99 -5.09 -2.91 4.00
C SER A 99 -5.73 -4.28 3.73
N GLY A 100 -4.96 -5.37 3.86
CA GLY A 100 -5.49 -6.73 3.72
C GLY A 100 -5.31 -7.35 2.34
N VAL A 101 -4.46 -6.77 1.48
CA VAL A 101 -4.12 -7.37 0.18
C VAL A 101 -3.46 -8.74 0.36
N HIS A 102 -3.74 -9.66 -0.55
CA HIS A 102 -3.23 -11.04 -0.50
C HIS A 102 -1.90 -11.18 -1.25
N GLY A 103 -1.63 -10.28 -2.21
CA GLY A 103 -0.39 -10.25 -2.96
C GLY A 103 0.03 -8.85 -3.39
N TYR A 104 1.32 -8.72 -3.68
CA TYR A 104 1.91 -7.48 -4.19
C TYR A 104 2.92 -7.79 -5.28
N VAL A 105 2.68 -7.28 -6.48
CA VAL A 105 3.51 -7.48 -7.67
C VAL A 105 3.75 -6.14 -8.34
N LEU A 106 4.98 -5.85 -8.73
CA LEU A 106 5.29 -4.65 -9.50
C LEU A 106 4.88 -4.82 -10.97
N LYS A 107 4.39 -3.77 -11.63
CA LYS A 107 4.07 -3.77 -13.08
C LYS A 107 5.26 -4.11 -13.96
N SER A 108 6.47 -3.97 -13.45
CA SER A 108 7.72 -4.37 -14.13
C SER A 108 8.04 -5.87 -14.03
N ALA A 109 7.29 -6.64 -13.25
CA ALA A 109 7.50 -8.07 -13.10
C ALA A 109 7.12 -8.84 -14.40
N PRO A 110 7.80 -9.95 -14.68
CA PRO A 110 7.41 -10.82 -15.79
C PRO A 110 5.98 -11.33 -15.64
N ILE A 111 5.27 -11.47 -16.75
CA ILE A 111 3.86 -11.92 -16.75
C ILE A 111 3.66 -13.27 -16.08
N ASN A 112 4.61 -14.20 -16.25
CA ASN A 112 4.57 -15.53 -15.63
C ASN A 112 4.62 -15.44 -14.08
N GLU A 113 5.28 -14.43 -13.54
CA GLU A 113 5.30 -14.16 -12.11
C GLU A 113 3.90 -13.76 -11.62
N LEU A 114 3.19 -12.89 -12.35
CA LEU A 114 1.83 -12.48 -12.01
C LEU A 114 0.85 -13.67 -12.11
N ILE A 115 0.94 -14.50 -13.14
CA ILE A 115 0.09 -15.70 -13.27
C ILE A 115 0.33 -16.64 -12.08
N ASN A 116 1.58 -16.87 -11.71
CA ASN A 116 1.93 -17.69 -10.54
C ASN A 116 1.39 -17.07 -9.24
N ALA A 117 1.48 -15.75 -9.09
CA ALA A 117 0.92 -15.02 -7.95
C ALA A 117 -0.60 -15.23 -7.84
N ILE A 118 -1.34 -15.10 -8.95
CA ILE A 118 -2.79 -15.34 -9.01
C ILE A 118 -3.12 -16.76 -8.55
N GLU A 119 -2.43 -17.77 -9.07
CA GLU A 119 -2.67 -19.17 -8.73
C GLU A 119 -2.41 -19.48 -7.24
N LEU A 120 -1.30 -18.96 -6.70
CA LEU A 120 -0.94 -19.17 -5.29
C LEU A 120 -1.97 -18.49 -4.36
N ILE A 121 -2.37 -17.27 -4.69
CA ILE A 121 -3.31 -16.48 -3.91
C ILE A 121 -4.71 -17.10 -3.94
N TRP A 122 -5.15 -17.58 -5.09
CA TRP A 122 -6.41 -18.32 -5.22
C TRP A 122 -6.43 -19.58 -4.34
N LYS A 123 -5.29 -20.28 -4.20
CA LYS A 123 -5.12 -21.42 -3.28
C LYS A 123 -5.04 -21.02 -1.80
N GLY A 124 -5.21 -19.73 -1.47
CA GLY A 124 -5.20 -19.21 -0.11
C GLY A 124 -3.81 -18.87 0.45
N GLN A 125 -2.78 -18.92 -0.38
CA GLN A 125 -1.42 -18.49 0.01
C GLN A 125 -1.27 -16.97 -0.18
N ARG A 126 -0.29 -16.37 0.49
CA ARG A 126 0.13 -15.00 0.20
C ARG A 126 1.28 -14.99 -0.77
N TYR A 127 1.35 -13.97 -1.62
CA TYR A 127 2.45 -13.79 -2.55
C TYR A 127 2.95 -12.34 -2.54
N ILE A 128 4.22 -12.17 -2.29
CA ILE A 128 4.91 -10.89 -2.42
C ILE A 128 6.07 -11.13 -3.38
N SER A 129 6.18 -10.30 -4.43
CA SER A 129 7.25 -10.49 -5.41
C SER A 129 8.64 -10.38 -4.74
N PRO A 130 9.65 -11.11 -5.22
CA PRO A 130 10.99 -11.12 -4.61
C PRO A 130 11.60 -9.72 -4.46
N THR A 131 11.37 -8.85 -5.45
CA THR A 131 11.83 -7.45 -5.41
C THR A 131 11.17 -6.68 -4.26
N VAL A 132 9.86 -6.82 -4.10
CA VAL A 132 9.10 -6.17 -3.02
C VAL A 132 9.50 -6.74 -1.66
N GLU A 133 9.69 -8.05 -1.56
CA GLU A 133 10.16 -8.70 -0.33
C GLU A 133 11.54 -8.17 0.09
N TYR A 134 12.45 -8.00 -0.87
CA TYR A 134 13.76 -7.40 -0.63
C TYR A 134 13.62 -5.97 -0.08
N ILE A 135 12.78 -5.12 -0.69
CA ILE A 135 12.53 -3.75 -0.23
C ILE A 135 11.99 -3.74 1.20
N VAL A 136 11.00 -4.58 1.48
CA VAL A 136 10.40 -4.69 2.82
C VAL A 136 11.44 -5.13 3.86
N ARG A 137 12.27 -6.12 3.55
CA ARG A 137 13.33 -6.60 4.47
C ARG A 137 14.40 -5.54 4.72
N GLN A 138 14.86 -4.85 3.68
CA GLN A 138 15.87 -3.79 3.79
C GLN A 138 15.34 -2.59 4.60
N SER A 139 14.10 -2.19 4.35
CA SER A 139 13.49 -1.07 5.06
C SER A 139 13.08 -1.43 6.50
N ALA A 140 12.65 -2.66 6.75
CA ALA A 140 12.37 -3.15 8.10
C ALA A 140 13.62 -3.16 8.99
N SER A 141 14.81 -3.41 8.43
CA SER A 141 16.09 -3.32 9.16
C SER A 141 16.48 -1.88 9.52
N LYS A 142 15.96 -0.89 8.76
CA LYS A 142 16.15 0.55 9.00
C LYS A 142 14.95 1.19 9.72
N ALA A 143 13.92 0.42 10.03
CA ALA A 143 12.69 0.95 10.61
C ALA A 143 12.97 1.63 11.96
N VAL A 144 12.80 2.95 11.99
CA VAL A 144 12.95 3.75 13.20
C VAL A 144 11.83 3.40 14.17
N ARG A 145 12.14 2.69 15.25
CA ARG A 145 11.16 2.41 16.30
C ARG A 145 10.97 3.64 17.17
N LEU A 146 9.78 4.20 17.13
CA LEU A 146 9.39 5.33 17.95
C LEU A 146 8.59 4.86 19.17
N THR A 147 8.90 5.43 20.33
CA THR A 147 8.06 5.34 21.52
C THR A 147 6.80 6.22 21.35
N ILE A 148 5.74 5.97 22.14
CA ILE A 148 4.51 6.75 22.08
C ILE A 148 4.76 8.26 22.24
N PRO A 149 5.60 8.75 23.18
CA PRO A 149 5.93 10.18 23.26
C PRO A 149 6.65 10.70 22.01
N GLU A 150 7.56 9.92 21.43
CA GLU A 150 8.27 10.31 20.20
C GLU A 150 7.32 10.43 19.01
N GLN A 151 6.32 9.53 18.89
CA GLN A 151 5.29 9.57 17.84
C GLN A 151 4.45 10.85 17.97
N ARG A 152 3.96 11.17 19.17
CA ARG A 152 3.15 12.37 19.43
C ARG A 152 3.92 13.65 19.09
N ILE A 153 5.17 13.76 19.54
CA ILE A 153 6.00 14.93 19.26
C ILE A 153 6.31 15.03 17.76
N LEU A 154 6.64 13.90 17.10
CA LEU A 154 6.90 13.89 15.67
C LEU A 154 5.68 14.34 14.86
N HIS A 155 4.49 13.88 15.24
CA HIS A 155 3.22 14.29 14.64
C HIS A 155 3.01 15.81 14.76
N ASP A 156 3.18 16.38 15.96
CA ASP A 156 3.01 17.81 16.18
C ASP A 156 4.09 18.64 15.44
N VAL A 157 5.30 18.12 15.33
CA VAL A 157 6.37 18.71 14.49
C VAL A 157 5.97 18.72 13.01
N CYS A 158 5.38 17.66 12.50
CA CYS A 158 4.92 17.57 11.10
C CYS A 158 3.72 18.50 10.83
N LYS A 159 2.90 18.79 11.85
CA LYS A 159 1.83 19.81 11.79
C LYS A 159 2.34 21.26 11.90
N GLY A 160 3.63 21.46 12.11
CA GLY A 160 4.27 22.78 12.13
C GLY A 160 4.24 23.47 13.50
N PHE A 161 3.84 22.79 14.57
CA PHE A 161 3.82 23.38 15.92
C PHE A 161 5.23 23.71 16.42
N SER A 162 5.34 24.87 17.10
CA SER A 162 6.56 25.31 17.78
C SER A 162 6.79 24.51 19.06
N ASN A 163 8.02 24.58 19.62
CA ASN A 163 8.33 23.88 20.86
C ASN A 163 7.42 24.28 22.06
N PRO A 164 7.10 25.59 22.27
CA PRO A 164 6.16 25.96 23.31
C PRO A 164 4.76 25.38 23.10
N GLU A 165 4.23 25.42 21.88
CA GLU A 165 2.90 24.88 21.56
C GLU A 165 2.84 23.35 21.78
N ILE A 166 3.87 22.63 21.38
CA ILE A 166 3.98 21.17 21.63
C ILE A 166 4.06 20.90 23.14
N ALA A 167 4.84 21.69 23.87
CA ALA A 167 4.98 21.56 25.30
C ALA A 167 3.64 21.73 26.03
N ASP A 168 2.87 22.74 25.66
CA ASP A 168 1.53 23.01 26.21
C ASP A 168 0.56 21.86 25.87
N ARG A 169 0.48 21.47 24.60
CA ARG A 169 -0.41 20.40 24.11
C ARG A 169 -0.18 19.05 24.76
N LEU A 170 1.09 18.71 25.03
CA LEU A 170 1.48 17.41 25.57
C LEU A 170 1.75 17.43 27.08
N HIS A 171 1.52 18.57 27.76
CA HIS A 171 1.82 18.80 29.19
C HIS A 171 3.29 18.47 29.53
N LEU A 172 4.21 18.95 28.70
CA LEU A 172 5.65 18.76 28.86
C LEU A 172 6.35 20.11 29.06
N SER A 173 7.62 20.08 29.50
CA SER A 173 8.46 21.28 29.45
C SER A 173 9.00 21.51 28.03
N VAL A 174 9.26 22.78 27.69
CA VAL A 174 9.88 23.15 26.41
C VAL A 174 11.22 22.44 26.21
N GLU A 175 11.99 22.27 27.27
CA GLU A 175 13.28 21.56 27.25
C GLU A 175 13.11 20.07 26.95
N THR A 176 12.05 19.46 27.47
CA THR A 176 11.70 18.06 27.16
C THR A 176 11.37 17.89 25.67
N VAL A 177 10.60 18.84 25.10
CA VAL A 177 10.29 18.83 23.65
C VAL A 177 11.55 18.99 22.82
N LYS A 178 12.45 19.92 23.17
CA LYS A 178 13.73 20.09 22.47
C LYS A 178 14.59 18.81 22.52
N TRP A 179 14.62 18.15 23.68
CA TRP A 179 15.32 16.89 23.84
C TRP A 179 14.77 15.80 22.92
N TYR A 180 13.46 15.63 22.86
CA TYR A 180 12.82 14.67 21.96
C TYR A 180 13.08 15.01 20.49
N ARG A 181 12.98 16.29 20.08
CA ARG A 181 13.31 16.72 18.72
C ARG A 181 14.74 16.35 18.33
N LYS A 182 15.72 16.62 19.19
CA LYS A 182 17.11 16.23 18.96
C LYS A 182 17.26 14.71 18.80
N ARG A 183 16.56 13.96 19.63
CA ARG A 183 16.55 12.50 19.58
C ARG A 183 15.92 11.97 18.29
N LEU A 184 14.84 12.58 17.83
CA LEU A 184 14.19 12.25 16.54
C LEU A 184 15.15 12.52 15.38
N LEU A 185 15.82 13.68 15.33
CA LEU A 185 16.80 13.96 14.30
C LEU A 185 17.91 12.88 14.24
N ALA A 186 18.41 12.47 15.39
CA ALA A 186 19.42 11.40 15.47
C ALA A 186 18.88 10.04 15.05
N LYS A 187 17.63 9.69 15.44
CA LYS A 187 17.01 8.41 15.05
C LYS A 187 16.75 8.30 13.56
N PHE A 188 16.38 9.39 12.91
CA PHE A 188 16.12 9.46 11.47
C PHE A 188 17.38 9.80 10.65
N ASP A 189 18.53 9.97 11.31
CA ASP A 189 19.80 10.35 10.70
C ASP A 189 19.69 11.59 9.78
N VAL A 190 19.00 12.63 10.26
CA VAL A 190 18.80 13.89 9.54
C VAL A 190 19.34 15.08 10.32
N LYS A 191 19.77 16.12 9.57
CA LYS A 191 20.48 17.27 10.17
C LYS A 191 19.56 18.34 10.76
N ASN A 192 18.31 18.42 10.30
CA ASN A 192 17.39 19.49 10.71
C ASN A 192 15.92 19.04 10.61
N THR A 193 15.03 19.86 11.18
CA THR A 193 13.59 19.59 11.22
C THR A 193 12.94 19.56 9.83
N VAL A 194 13.42 20.36 8.87
CA VAL A 194 12.86 20.36 7.50
C VAL A 194 13.13 19.03 6.84
N SER A 195 14.36 18.53 6.94
CA SER A 195 14.72 17.19 6.43
C SER A 195 13.95 16.09 7.13
N LEU A 196 13.71 16.21 8.45
CA LEU A 196 12.91 15.25 9.22
C LEU A 196 11.48 15.21 8.71
N VAL A 197 10.83 16.36 8.59
CA VAL A 197 9.43 16.46 8.11
C VAL A 197 9.31 15.95 6.68
N SER A 198 10.23 16.35 5.78
CA SER A 198 10.24 15.86 4.40
C SER A 198 10.37 14.34 4.32
N LEU A 199 11.26 13.74 5.13
CA LEU A 199 11.43 12.28 5.17
C LEU A 199 10.19 11.58 5.72
N VAL A 200 9.63 12.08 6.82
CA VAL A 200 8.45 11.49 7.47
C VAL A 200 7.22 11.55 6.56
N LEU A 201 7.02 12.65 5.83
CA LEU A 201 5.90 12.79 4.89
C LEU A 201 6.10 11.90 3.65
N LYS A 202 7.33 11.85 3.11
CA LYS A 202 7.66 11.00 1.96
C LYS A 202 7.47 9.52 2.28
N GLU A 203 7.90 9.07 3.44
CA GLU A 203 7.89 7.68 3.87
C GLU A 203 6.58 7.30 4.63
N HIS A 204 5.62 8.22 4.76
CA HIS A 204 4.36 8.04 5.49
C HIS A 204 4.57 7.35 6.86
N PHE A 205 5.57 7.82 7.60
CA PHE A 205 5.98 7.24 8.88
C PHE A 205 4.93 7.38 9.99
N LEU A 206 4.02 8.33 9.85
CA LEU A 206 2.92 8.54 10.79
C LEU A 206 1.65 8.01 10.13
N PRO A 207 0.90 7.11 10.79
CA PRO A 207 -0.46 6.84 10.38
C PRO A 207 -1.26 8.16 10.45
N ASP A 208 -2.21 8.35 9.54
CA ASP A 208 -3.19 9.41 9.63
C ASP A 208 -3.87 9.29 11.01
N CYS A 209 -3.40 10.08 11.98
CA CYS A 209 -4.11 10.24 13.22
C CYS A 209 -5.32 11.09 12.88
N GLY A 210 -6.46 10.43 12.63
CA GLY A 210 -7.74 11.10 12.61
C GLY A 210 -7.87 11.99 13.86
N ASP A 211 -8.40 13.17 13.64
CA ASP A 211 -8.72 14.16 14.69
C ASP A 211 -9.61 13.57 15.79
#